data_244a9620414c09fe59eb0eb8bb21ddc4
#
_entry.id   244a9620414c09fe59eb0eb8bb21ddc4
#
_cell.length_a   1.000
_cell.length_b   1.000
_cell.length_c   1.000
_cell.angle_alpha   90.00
_cell.angle_beta   90.00
_cell.angle_gamma   90.00
#
_symmetry.space_group_name_H-M   'P 1'
#
loop_
_entity.id
_entity.type
_entity.pdbx_description
1 polymer ?
#
loop_
_entity_poly.entity_id
_entity_poly.type
_entity_poly.pdbx_seq_one_letter_code
_entity_poly.pdbx_strand_id
1 'polypeptide(L)' 'MKIGKVLEGIEKLFFSDINDEKKQEKLKEKLLKKIEETKIEIKNSSTDEEQQDLKAKLYILKKLLERV' A
#
# COMPACT_ATOMS: atom_id res chain seq x y z
N MET A 1 -11.96 -3.44 -12.71
CA MET A 1 -10.53 -3.26 -12.71
C MET A 1 -9.90 -3.55 -11.38
N LYS A 2 -8.67 -3.87 -11.42
CA LYS A 2 -7.92 -4.41 -10.29
C LYS A 2 -7.63 -3.40 -9.19
N ILE A 3 -7.66 -2.12 -9.49
CA ILE A 3 -7.37 -1.07 -8.52
C ILE A 3 -8.37 -1.07 -7.37
N GLY A 4 -9.66 -1.25 -7.68
CA GLY A 4 -10.68 -1.31 -6.65
C GLY A 4 -10.49 -2.49 -5.71
N LYS A 5 -10.10 -3.64 -6.26
CA LYS A 5 -9.83 -4.83 -5.44
C LYS A 5 -8.60 -4.67 -4.59
N VAL A 6 -7.56 -4.04 -5.12
CA VAL A 6 -6.33 -3.76 -4.37
C VAL A 6 -6.66 -2.84 -3.20
N LEU A 7 -7.44 -1.80 -3.44
CA LEU A 7 -7.84 -0.86 -2.40
C LEU A 7 -8.65 -1.55 -1.30
N GLU A 8 -9.64 -2.37 -1.70
CA GLU A 8 -10.44 -3.13 -0.73
C GLU A 8 -9.58 -4.06 0.11
N GLY A 9 -8.68 -4.79 -0.54
CA GLY A 9 -7.81 -5.72 0.16
C GLY A 9 -6.92 -5.02 1.17
N ILE A 10 -6.32 -3.90 0.78
CA ILE A 10 -5.44 -3.15 1.67
C ILE A 10 -6.23 -2.52 2.81
N GLU A 11 -7.38 -1.93 2.52
CA GLU A 11 -8.23 -1.33 3.55
C GLU A 11 -8.72 -2.35 4.57
N LYS A 12 -9.18 -3.50 4.10
CA LYS A 12 -9.63 -4.55 5.01
C LYS A 12 -8.49 -5.07 5.87
N LEU A 13 -7.31 -5.20 5.27
CA LEU A 13 -6.15 -5.71 5.99
C LEU A 13 -5.74 -4.78 7.12
N PHE A 14 -5.80 -3.47 6.90
CA PHE A 14 -5.30 -2.49 7.85
C PHE A 14 -6.38 -1.74 8.63
N PHE A 15 -7.65 -1.92 8.28
CA PHE A 15 -8.73 -1.14 8.88
C PHE A 15 -8.80 -1.29 10.39
N SER A 16 -8.73 -2.49 10.89
CA SER A 16 -8.78 -2.73 12.34
C SER A 16 -7.52 -2.22 13.04
N ASP A 17 -6.37 -2.33 12.38
CA ASP A 17 -5.10 -1.89 12.95
C ASP A 17 -5.00 -0.38 13.03
N ILE A 18 -5.61 0.35 12.10
CA ILE A 18 -5.61 1.82 12.08
C ILE A 18 -6.29 2.38 13.34
N ASN A 19 -7.29 1.65 13.86
CA ASN A 19 -8.04 2.09 15.04
C ASN A 19 -7.38 1.72 16.37
N ASP A 20 -6.27 0.97 16.34
CA ASP A 20 -5.57 0.55 17.53
C ASP A 20 -4.21 1.26 17.61
N GLU A 21 -4.06 2.11 18.63
CA GLU A 21 -2.85 2.92 18.79
C GLU A 21 -1.58 2.07 18.91
N LYS A 22 -1.67 0.94 19.58
CA LYS A 22 -0.52 0.05 19.76
C LYS A 22 -0.10 -0.61 18.45
N LYS A 23 -1.06 -0.89 17.60
CA LYS A 23 -0.80 -1.53 16.31
C LYS A 23 -0.43 -0.53 15.23
N GLN A 24 -0.72 0.75 15.44
CA GLN A 24 -0.42 1.78 14.45
C GLN A 24 1.07 1.88 14.14
N GLU A 25 1.92 1.77 15.16
CA GLU A 25 3.36 1.82 14.94
C GLU A 25 3.84 0.68 14.06
N LYS A 26 3.38 -0.54 14.35
CA LYS A 26 3.72 -1.70 13.54
C LYS A 26 3.15 -1.59 12.13
N LEU A 27 1.94 -1.07 12.03
CA LEU A 27 1.30 -0.85 10.74
C LEU A 27 2.10 0.16 9.91
N LYS A 28 2.55 1.21 10.54
CA LYS A 28 3.36 2.23 9.89
C LYS A 28 4.64 1.62 9.30
N GLU A 29 5.32 0.78 10.08
CA GLU A 29 6.52 0.10 9.61
C GLU A 29 6.22 -0.82 8.41
N LYS A 30 5.12 -1.56 8.49
CA LYS A 30 4.70 -2.43 7.40
C LYS A 30 4.37 -1.63 6.14
N LEU A 31 3.70 -0.50 6.30
CA LEU A 31 3.37 0.36 5.18
C LEU A 31 4.62 0.93 4.52
N LEU A 32 5.57 1.40 5.32
CA LEU A 32 6.83 1.91 4.79
C LEU A 32 7.59 0.84 4.02
N LYS A 33 7.63 -0.38 4.56
CA LYS A 33 8.28 -1.50 3.90
C LYS A 33 7.61 -1.84 2.57
N LYS A 34 6.28 -1.88 2.56
CA LYS A 34 5.54 -2.16 1.33
C LYS A 34 5.71 -1.05 0.29
N ILE A 35 5.76 0.18 0.73
CA ILE A 35 6.03 1.31 -0.16
C ILE A 35 7.39 1.14 -0.83
N GLU A 36 8.40 0.79 -0.07
CA GLU A 36 9.74 0.59 -0.60
C GLU A 36 9.79 -0.58 -1.57
N GLU A 37 9.18 -1.71 -1.20
CA GLU A 37 9.08 -2.86 -2.08
C GLU A 37 8.36 -2.53 -3.39
N THR A 38 7.28 -1.77 -3.30
CA THR A 38 6.51 -1.36 -4.47
C THR A 38 7.34 -0.47 -5.40
N LYS A 39 8.12 0.44 -4.82
CA LYS A 39 9.03 1.28 -5.61
C LYS A 39 10.06 0.45 -6.38
N ILE A 40 10.59 -0.58 -5.74
CA ILE A 40 11.53 -1.49 -6.39
C ILE A 40 10.84 -2.26 -7.51
N GLU A 41 9.63 -2.73 -7.28
CA GLU A 41 8.85 -3.42 -8.30
C GLU A 41 8.58 -2.54 -9.51
N ILE A 42 8.28 -1.27 -9.28
CA ILE A 42 8.07 -0.31 -10.37
C ILE A 42 9.33 -0.18 -11.22
N LYS A 43 10.50 -0.11 -10.59
CA LYS A 43 11.77 -0.06 -11.30
C LYS A 43 12.02 -1.30 -12.14
N ASN A 44 11.59 -2.45 -11.64
CA ASN A 44 11.84 -3.73 -12.30
C ASN A 44 10.72 -4.14 -13.26
N SER A 45 9.60 -3.42 -13.26
CA SER A 45 8.50 -3.75 -14.16
C SER A 45 8.87 -3.40 -15.60
N SER A 46 8.46 -4.28 -16.52
CA SER A 46 8.79 -4.12 -17.93
C SER A 46 7.59 -3.63 -18.76
N THR A 47 6.39 -3.61 -18.21
CA THR A 47 5.20 -3.19 -18.93
C THR A 47 4.56 -1.96 -18.30
N ASP A 48 3.94 -1.12 -19.12
CA ASP A 48 3.27 0.07 -18.65
C ASP A 48 2.08 -0.25 -17.75
N GLU A 49 1.38 -1.34 -18.05
CA GLU A 49 0.25 -1.78 -17.24
C GLU A 49 0.68 -2.12 -15.82
N GLU A 50 1.76 -2.88 -15.69
CA GLU A 50 2.29 -3.21 -14.37
C GLU A 50 2.72 -1.96 -13.62
N GLN A 51 3.38 -1.04 -14.32
CA GLN A 51 3.81 0.21 -13.68
C GLN A 51 2.62 1.02 -13.18
N GLN A 52 1.57 1.12 -13.97
CA GLN A 52 0.37 1.86 -13.56
C GLN A 52 -0.29 1.23 -12.34
N ASP A 53 -0.42 -0.09 -12.33
CA ASP A 53 -1.00 -0.81 -11.20
C ASP A 53 -0.15 -0.61 -9.93
N LEU A 54 1.15 -0.71 -10.07
CA LEU A 54 2.07 -0.53 -8.94
C LEU A 54 2.06 0.90 -8.43
N LYS A 55 1.99 1.88 -9.32
CA LYS A 55 1.89 3.28 -8.93
C LYS A 55 0.59 3.57 -8.19
N ALA A 56 -0.51 2.97 -8.63
CA ALA A 56 -1.79 3.09 -7.94
C ALA A 56 -1.71 2.48 -6.54
N LYS A 57 -1.11 1.31 -6.43
CA LYS A 57 -0.89 0.65 -5.16
C LYS A 57 -0.01 1.50 -4.24
N LEU A 58 1.04 2.09 -4.79
CA LEU A 58 1.92 2.98 -4.03
C LEU A 58 1.17 4.18 -3.48
N TYR A 59 0.31 4.79 -4.30
CA TYR A 59 -0.52 5.90 -3.88
C TYR A 59 -1.43 5.53 -2.71
N ILE A 60 -2.08 4.38 -2.81
CA ILE A 60 -2.96 3.89 -1.76
C ILE A 60 -2.17 3.66 -0.47
N LEU A 61 -1.01 3.07 -0.56
CA LEU A 61 -0.15 2.83 0.60
C LEU A 61 0.26 4.14 1.27
N LYS A 62 0.61 5.14 0.48
CA LYS A 62 0.95 6.47 1.02
C LYS A 62 -0.23 7.12 1.72
N LYS A 63 -1.43 6.97 1.16
CA LYS A 63 -2.64 7.51 1.79
C LYS A 63 -2.92 6.84 3.11
N LEU A 64 -2.76 5.54 3.19
CA LEU A 64 -2.92 4.82 4.44
C LEU A 64 -1.87 5.26 5.46
N LEU A 65 -0.65 5.49 5.02
CA LEU A 65 0.41 5.95 5.91
C LEU A 65 0.10 7.31 6.51
N GLU A 66 -0.57 8.18 5.77
CA GLU A 66 -0.99 9.48 6.29
C GLU A 66 -2.01 9.37 7.41
N ARG A 67 -2.79 8.29 7.41
CA ARG A 67 -3.82 8.06 8.42
C ARG A 67 -3.30 7.49 9.73
N VAL A 68 -2.12 6.92 9.72
CA VAL A 68 -1.54 6.27 10.92
C VAL A 68 -0.52 7.13 11.64
#